data_b6ef6c3cbf198bc922db1566ea01c915
#
_entry.id   b6ef6c3cbf198bc922db1566ea01c915
#
_cell.length_a   1.000
_cell.length_b   1.000
_cell.length_c   1.000
_cell.angle_alpha   90.00
_cell.angle_beta   90.00
_cell.angle_gamma   90.00
#
_symmetry.space_group_name_H-M   'P 1'
#
loop_
_entity.id
_entity.type
_entity.pdbx_description
1 polymer ?
#
loop_
_entity_poly.entity_id
_entity_poly.type
_entity_poly.pdbx_seq_one_letter_code
_entity_poly.pdbx_strand_id
1 'polypeptide(L)'
;MDTVVSCKKDAARLLVLTERMFRQEIIIKMPDGTTQSVVRSLDRLERKLGSRLFRRIFRTITVDNGSEFADCEGMERSCLTKRARTHIYYCHPYSAFERGSNENANILIRRWLPKGTKLSEVSQAEIKQIQIWMNNYPRMVLGGRCANTALAEWMAAEGVLLPLVHI
;
A
#
# COMPACT_ATOMS: atom_id res chain seq x y z
N MET A 1 -3.67 -1.54 4.72
CA MET A 1 -2.21 -1.31 4.68
C MET A 1 -1.53 -2.35 5.57
N ASP A 2 -0.37 -2.82 5.19
CA ASP A 2 0.35 -3.89 5.90
C ASP A 2 1.87 -3.71 5.72
N THR A 3 2.68 -4.40 6.53
CA THR A 3 4.14 -4.42 6.36
C THR A 3 4.63 -5.83 6.02
N VAL A 4 5.57 -5.91 5.07
CA VAL A 4 6.22 -7.17 4.70
C VAL A 4 7.63 -7.20 5.27
N VAL A 5 7.85 -8.18 6.15
CA VAL A 5 9.16 -8.52 6.74
C VAL A 5 9.72 -9.73 6.01
N SER A 6 10.96 -9.72 5.59
CA SER A 6 11.54 -10.86 4.89
C SER A 6 12.62 -11.59 5.68
N CYS A 7 13.62 -10.89 6.17
CA CYS A 7 14.70 -11.45 6.95
C CYS A 7 14.72 -10.86 8.37
N LYS A 8 14.87 -11.68 9.41
CA LYS A 8 14.93 -11.21 10.81
C LYS A 8 16.11 -10.28 11.12
N LYS A 9 17.22 -10.45 10.38
CA LYS A 9 18.43 -9.64 10.52
C LYS A 9 18.42 -8.37 9.66
N ASP A 10 17.40 -8.16 8.84
CA ASP A 10 17.26 -6.99 7.97
C ASP A 10 16.25 -6.03 8.59
N ALA A 11 16.65 -4.78 8.79
CA ALA A 11 15.76 -3.74 9.30
C ALA A 11 14.73 -3.30 8.25
N ALA A 12 15.09 -3.35 6.95
CA ALA A 12 14.23 -2.89 5.87
C ALA A 12 12.90 -3.65 5.81
N ARG A 13 11.83 -2.90 5.45
CA ARG A 13 10.45 -3.41 5.33
C ARG A 13 9.84 -2.90 4.03
N LEU A 14 8.80 -3.59 3.57
CA LEU A 14 7.92 -3.04 2.54
C LEU A 14 6.61 -2.62 3.19
N LEU A 15 6.20 -1.37 2.99
CA LEU A 15 4.86 -0.91 3.27
C LEU A 15 4.01 -1.17 2.04
N VAL A 16 2.91 -1.92 2.23
CA VAL A 16 2.00 -2.32 1.15
C VAL A 16 0.63 -1.73 1.40
N LEU A 17 0.14 -0.95 0.45
CA LEU A 17 -1.22 -0.44 0.46
C LEU A 17 -2.00 -1.14 -0.64
N THR A 18 -3.01 -1.92 -0.25
CA THR A 18 -3.92 -2.61 -1.17
C THR A 18 -5.24 -1.86 -1.24
N GLU A 19 -5.60 -1.35 -2.41
CA GLU A 19 -6.93 -0.82 -2.64
C GLU A 19 -7.92 -1.99 -2.81
N ARG A 20 -9.07 -1.93 -2.11
CA ARG A 20 -9.92 -3.11 -1.91
C ARG A 20 -10.90 -3.39 -3.06
N MET A 21 -11.26 -2.39 -3.87
CA MET A 21 -12.22 -2.54 -4.96
C MET A 21 -11.56 -3.11 -6.22
N PHE A 22 -10.45 -2.49 -6.65
CA PHE A 22 -9.73 -2.87 -7.88
C PHE A 22 -8.47 -3.67 -7.63
N ARG A 23 -8.10 -3.87 -6.35
CA ARG A 23 -6.87 -4.59 -5.95
C ARG A 23 -5.59 -3.92 -6.45
N GLN A 24 -5.62 -2.59 -6.55
CA GLN A 24 -4.40 -1.81 -6.84
C GLN A 24 -3.44 -1.89 -5.66
N GLU A 25 -2.19 -2.13 -5.97
CA GLU A 25 -1.12 -2.24 -4.99
C GLU A 25 -0.16 -1.06 -5.12
N ILE A 26 0.22 -0.51 -3.97
CA ILE A 26 1.31 0.45 -3.83
C ILE A 26 2.31 -0.15 -2.86
N ILE A 27 3.57 -0.27 -3.30
CA ILE A 27 4.64 -0.86 -2.50
C ILE A 27 5.72 0.18 -2.26
N ILE A 28 6.03 0.45 -1.00
CA ILE A 28 7.04 1.43 -0.61
C ILE A 28 8.09 0.74 0.25
N LYS A 29 9.36 0.81 -0.18
CA LYS A 29 10.48 0.35 0.64
C LYS A 29 10.75 1.34 1.77
N MET A 30 10.77 0.83 2.99
CA MET A 30 11.11 1.56 4.21
C MET A 30 12.47 1.09 4.73
N PRO A 31 13.27 1.98 5.36
CA PRO A 31 14.56 1.59 5.94
C PRO A 31 14.40 0.66 7.14
N ASP A 32 13.28 0.78 7.85
CA ASP A 32 12.97 -0.01 9.05
C ASP A 32 11.45 -0.13 9.27
N GLY A 33 11.05 -0.84 10.32
CA GLY A 33 9.66 -1.03 10.73
C GLY A 33 9.19 -0.06 11.82
N THR A 34 9.70 1.17 11.87
CA THR A 34 9.28 2.16 12.87
C THR A 34 8.02 2.91 12.44
N THR A 35 7.26 3.43 13.42
CA THR A 35 6.11 4.33 13.17
C THR A 35 6.53 5.52 12.31
N GLN A 36 7.70 6.08 12.57
CA GLN A 36 8.23 7.21 11.82
C GLN A 36 8.48 6.86 10.33
N SER A 37 8.95 5.66 10.04
CA SER A 37 9.16 5.19 8.65
C SER A 37 7.83 5.04 7.91
N VAL A 38 6.78 4.58 8.58
CA VAL A 38 5.41 4.54 8.03
C VAL A 38 4.90 5.94 7.73
N VAL A 39 4.97 6.85 8.71
CA VAL A 39 4.52 8.25 8.54
C VAL A 39 5.26 8.94 7.40
N ARG A 40 6.60 8.81 7.35
CA ARG A 40 7.43 9.37 6.25
C ARG A 40 7.05 8.80 4.88
N SER A 41 6.67 7.54 4.82
CA SER A 41 6.23 6.89 3.57
C SER A 41 4.92 7.49 3.07
N LEU A 42 3.95 7.69 3.96
CA LEU A 42 2.70 8.37 3.65
C LEU A 42 2.92 9.86 3.31
N ASP A 43 3.83 10.56 3.99
CA ASP A 43 4.22 11.93 3.69
C ASP A 43 4.81 12.06 2.28
N ARG A 44 5.69 11.11 1.89
CA ARG A 44 6.28 11.06 0.54
C ARG A 44 5.20 10.85 -0.52
N LEU A 45 4.27 9.95 -0.24
CA LEU A 45 3.13 9.66 -1.12
C LEU A 45 2.24 10.89 -1.28
N GLU A 46 1.92 11.58 -0.17
CA GLU A 46 1.13 12.80 -0.20
C GLU A 46 1.83 13.94 -0.97
N ARG A 47 3.14 14.14 -0.79
CA ARG A 47 3.90 15.14 -1.56
C ARG A 47 3.86 14.85 -3.06
N LYS A 48 3.91 13.57 -3.46
CA LYS A 48 3.87 13.16 -4.86
C LYS A 48 2.50 13.40 -5.50
N LEU A 49 1.42 13.13 -4.78
CA LEU A 49 0.05 13.25 -5.28
C LEU A 49 -0.56 14.65 -5.09
N GLY A 50 -0.06 15.40 -4.13
CA GLY A 50 -0.72 16.57 -3.58
C GLY A 50 -1.85 16.21 -2.61
N SER A 51 -2.12 17.07 -1.62
CA SER A 51 -3.05 16.74 -0.53
C SER A 51 -4.51 16.54 -1.00
N ARG A 52 -4.92 17.20 -2.08
CA ARG A 52 -6.29 17.07 -2.61
C ARG A 52 -6.52 15.68 -3.21
N LEU A 53 -5.58 15.20 -4.03
CA LEU A 53 -5.68 13.89 -4.67
C LEU A 53 -5.46 12.77 -3.65
N PHE A 54 -4.50 12.93 -2.73
CA PHE A 54 -4.27 11.99 -1.65
C PHE A 54 -5.56 11.72 -0.87
N ARG A 55 -6.26 12.77 -0.38
CA ARG A 55 -7.54 12.65 0.35
C ARG A 55 -8.64 12.00 -0.48
N ARG A 56 -8.64 12.20 -1.79
CA ARG A 56 -9.63 11.58 -2.67
C ARG A 56 -9.42 10.07 -2.82
N ILE A 57 -8.16 9.64 -2.91
CA ILE A 57 -7.77 8.23 -3.10
C ILE A 57 -7.77 7.48 -1.76
N PHE A 58 -7.12 8.06 -0.74
CA PHE A 58 -6.93 7.43 0.58
C PHE A 58 -7.89 8.02 1.61
N ARG A 59 -9.19 7.89 1.37
CA ARG A 59 -10.23 8.39 2.30
C ARG A 59 -10.12 7.74 3.66
N THR A 60 -9.88 6.44 3.66
CA THR A 60 -9.67 5.60 4.84
C THR A 60 -8.54 4.62 4.59
N ILE A 61 -7.77 4.32 5.62
CA ILE A 61 -6.73 3.29 5.59
C ILE A 61 -6.95 2.37 6.78
N THR A 62 -7.13 1.07 6.52
CA THR A 62 -7.23 0.06 7.56
C THR A 62 -5.86 -0.55 7.81
N VAL A 63 -5.47 -0.67 9.07
CA VAL A 63 -4.22 -1.26 9.54
C VAL A 63 -4.47 -2.32 10.61
N ASP A 64 -3.51 -3.18 10.89
CA ASP A 64 -3.56 -4.02 12.08
C ASP A 64 -3.04 -3.28 13.33
N ASN A 65 -2.97 -3.99 14.44
CA ASN A 65 -2.46 -3.46 15.71
C ASN A 65 -0.92 -3.61 15.83
N GLY A 66 -0.19 -3.63 14.70
CA GLY A 66 1.26 -3.66 14.69
C GLY A 66 1.86 -2.40 15.32
N SER A 67 2.98 -2.56 16.02
CA SER A 67 3.66 -1.43 16.68
C SER A 67 4.10 -0.34 15.72
N GLU A 68 4.34 -0.68 14.46
CA GLU A 68 4.68 0.25 13.38
C GLU A 68 3.53 1.19 13.00
N PHE A 69 2.29 0.83 13.36
CA PHE A 69 1.08 1.64 13.11
C PHE A 69 0.56 2.35 14.37
N ALA A 70 1.35 2.42 15.44
CA ALA A 70 0.91 3.02 16.71
C ALA A 70 0.73 4.55 16.66
N ASP A 71 1.37 5.24 15.69
CA ASP A 71 1.24 6.69 15.52
C ASP A 71 0.06 7.05 14.59
N CYS A 72 -1.17 6.90 15.11
CA CYS A 72 -2.39 7.22 14.40
C CYS A 72 -2.42 8.68 13.94
N GLU A 73 -2.11 9.61 14.84
CA GLU A 73 -2.11 11.05 14.57
C GLU A 73 -1.11 11.41 13.47
N GLY A 74 0.11 10.88 13.52
CA GLY A 74 1.11 11.06 12.48
C GLY A 74 0.68 10.52 11.12
N MET A 75 -0.03 9.39 11.09
CA MET A 75 -0.56 8.83 9.85
C MET A 75 -1.72 9.65 9.29
N GLU A 76 -2.59 10.19 10.13
CA GLU A 76 -3.76 10.98 9.71
C GLU A 76 -3.43 12.41 9.32
N ARG A 77 -2.40 13.02 9.91
CA ARG A 77 -2.03 14.41 9.63
C ARG A 77 -1.48 14.58 8.21
N SER A 78 -1.85 15.66 7.56
CA SER A 78 -1.25 16.07 6.29
C SER A 78 0.12 16.71 6.51
N CYS A 79 1.12 16.34 5.72
CA CYS A 79 2.42 17.01 5.70
C CYS A 79 2.43 18.30 4.85
N LEU A 80 1.34 18.59 4.11
CA LEU A 80 1.20 19.74 3.24
C LEU A 80 0.19 20.77 3.74
N THR A 81 -0.77 20.34 4.56
CA THR A 81 -1.84 21.18 5.06
C THR A 81 -2.07 20.92 6.55
N LYS A 82 -2.85 21.77 7.22
CA LYS A 82 -3.26 21.56 8.62
C LYS A 82 -4.46 20.60 8.77
N ARG A 83 -5.03 20.10 7.66
CA ARG A 83 -6.19 19.21 7.68
C ARG A 83 -5.76 17.75 7.68
N ALA A 84 -6.58 16.86 8.22
CA ALA A 84 -6.36 15.43 8.10
C ALA A 84 -6.28 15.01 6.62
N ARG A 85 -5.35 14.08 6.31
CA ARG A 85 -5.20 13.53 4.94
C ARG A 85 -5.99 12.25 4.74
N THR A 86 -6.28 11.51 5.80
CA THR A 86 -6.99 10.22 5.79
C THR A 86 -7.57 9.96 7.17
N HIS A 87 -8.39 8.90 7.30
CA HIS A 87 -8.80 8.33 8.59
C HIS A 87 -8.25 6.92 8.72
N ILE A 88 -7.62 6.62 9.85
CA ILE A 88 -7.03 5.32 10.16
C ILE A 88 -8.03 4.48 10.95
N TYR A 89 -8.22 3.24 10.51
CA TYR A 89 -9.03 2.23 11.20
C TYR A 89 -8.16 1.04 11.56
N TYR A 90 -8.21 0.63 12.80
CA TYR A 90 -7.55 -0.58 13.27
C TYR A 90 -8.47 -1.79 13.10
N CYS A 91 -7.94 -2.89 12.56
CA CYS A 91 -8.68 -4.14 12.48
C CYS A 91 -9.06 -4.64 13.88
N HIS A 92 -10.22 -5.27 13.98
CA HIS A 92 -10.62 -5.95 15.21
C HIS A 92 -9.66 -7.11 15.51
N PRO A 93 -9.33 -7.33 16.79
CA PRO A 93 -8.58 -8.52 17.19
C PRO A 93 -9.24 -9.80 16.62
N TYR A 94 -8.41 -10.72 16.13
CA TYR A 94 -8.85 -12.02 15.58
C TYR A 94 -9.73 -11.97 14.31
N SER A 95 -9.84 -10.84 13.64
CA SER A 95 -10.64 -10.66 12.42
C SER A 95 -9.80 -10.82 11.15
N ALA A 96 -9.26 -12.01 10.92
CA ALA A 96 -8.40 -12.31 9.77
C ALA A 96 -9.09 -12.02 8.41
N PHE A 97 -10.41 -12.14 8.32
CA PHE A 97 -11.18 -11.85 7.10
C PHE A 97 -11.10 -10.38 6.67
N GLU A 98 -10.85 -9.45 7.61
CA GLU A 98 -10.63 -8.03 7.29
C GLU A 98 -9.30 -7.81 6.54
N ARG A 99 -8.38 -8.79 6.59
CA ARG A 99 -7.04 -8.74 6.02
C ARG A 99 -6.80 -9.62 4.79
N GLY A 100 -7.80 -10.36 4.31
CA GLY A 100 -7.62 -11.30 3.20
C GLY A 100 -7.02 -10.68 1.93
N SER A 101 -7.24 -9.38 1.67
CA SER A 101 -6.60 -8.67 0.56
C SER A 101 -5.10 -8.48 0.78
N ASN A 102 -4.68 -8.17 2.01
CA ASN A 102 -3.27 -7.98 2.36
C ASN A 102 -2.51 -9.32 2.31
N GLU A 103 -3.12 -10.40 2.79
CA GLU A 103 -2.54 -11.75 2.73
C GLU A 103 -2.27 -12.16 1.29
N ASN A 104 -3.23 -11.94 0.38
CA ASN A 104 -3.05 -12.24 -1.04
C ASN A 104 -1.96 -11.37 -1.68
N ALA A 105 -1.89 -10.07 -1.36
CA ALA A 105 -0.80 -9.20 -1.80
C ALA A 105 0.56 -9.73 -1.33
N ASN A 106 0.65 -10.15 -0.06
CA ASN A 106 1.87 -10.72 0.50
C ASN A 106 2.28 -12.03 -0.20
N ILE A 107 1.34 -12.90 -0.56
CA ILE A 107 1.62 -14.12 -1.34
C ILE A 107 2.22 -13.75 -2.70
N LEU A 108 1.69 -12.75 -3.40
CA LEU A 108 2.21 -12.32 -4.70
C LEU A 108 3.60 -11.70 -4.58
N ILE A 109 3.86 -10.87 -3.57
CA ILE A 109 5.18 -10.32 -3.30
C ILE A 109 6.19 -11.44 -3.04
N ARG A 110 5.79 -12.51 -2.33
CA ARG A 110 6.66 -13.64 -2.01
C ARG A 110 7.08 -14.48 -3.22
N ARG A 111 6.42 -14.36 -4.36
CA ARG A 111 6.89 -14.98 -5.62
C ARG A 111 8.18 -14.33 -6.14
N TRP A 112 8.38 -13.05 -5.86
CA TRP A 112 9.56 -12.27 -6.26
C TRP A 112 10.60 -12.17 -5.15
N LEU A 113 10.12 -12.03 -3.92
CA LEU A 113 10.93 -11.81 -2.72
C LEU A 113 10.60 -12.90 -1.70
N PRO A 114 11.16 -14.11 -1.84
CA PRO A 114 10.97 -15.22 -0.90
C PRO A 114 11.38 -14.83 0.52
N LYS A 115 10.88 -15.57 1.52
CA LYS A 115 11.32 -15.40 2.91
C LYS A 115 12.84 -15.58 3.00
N GLY A 116 13.50 -14.69 3.74
CA GLY A 116 14.97 -14.68 3.85
C GLY A 116 15.66 -13.69 2.91
N THR A 117 14.99 -13.17 1.88
CA THR A 117 15.54 -12.10 1.02
C THR A 117 15.86 -10.88 1.86
N LYS A 118 17.03 -10.30 1.73
CA LYS A 118 17.38 -9.03 2.36
C LYS A 118 16.77 -7.87 1.57
N LEU A 119 15.73 -7.26 2.11
CA LEU A 119 15.03 -6.13 1.48
C LEU A 119 15.92 -4.90 1.36
N SER A 120 16.91 -4.75 2.24
CA SER A 120 17.93 -3.69 2.17
C SER A 120 18.71 -3.72 0.85
N GLU A 121 18.97 -4.90 0.30
CA GLU A 121 19.72 -5.11 -0.95
C GLU A 121 18.84 -4.97 -2.21
N VAL A 122 17.51 -5.06 -2.07
CA VAL A 122 16.56 -4.90 -3.19
C VAL A 122 16.45 -3.43 -3.59
N SER A 123 16.66 -3.12 -4.86
CA SER A 123 16.58 -1.74 -5.37
C SER A 123 15.15 -1.19 -5.42
N GLN A 124 15.00 0.12 -5.44
CA GLN A 124 13.70 0.78 -5.66
C GLN A 124 13.11 0.43 -7.04
N ALA A 125 13.97 0.23 -8.04
CA ALA A 125 13.56 -0.15 -9.39
C ALA A 125 12.93 -1.56 -9.40
N GLU A 126 13.52 -2.51 -8.69
CA GLU A 126 12.95 -3.86 -8.54
C GLU A 126 11.60 -3.83 -7.82
N ILE A 127 11.48 -3.06 -6.72
CA ILE A 127 10.20 -2.90 -6.01
C ILE A 127 9.13 -2.34 -6.95
N LYS A 128 9.50 -1.35 -7.78
CA LYS A 128 8.59 -0.78 -8.78
C LYS A 128 8.18 -1.80 -9.84
N GLN A 129 9.09 -2.64 -10.31
CA GLN A 129 8.78 -3.71 -11.26
C GLN A 129 7.80 -4.74 -10.65
N ILE A 130 8.02 -5.12 -9.39
CA ILE A 130 7.09 -6.00 -8.67
C ILE A 130 5.71 -5.37 -8.58
N GLN A 131 5.59 -4.09 -8.21
CA GLN A 131 4.32 -3.37 -8.16
C GLN A 131 3.62 -3.35 -9.53
N ILE A 132 4.35 -3.02 -10.60
CA ILE A 132 3.82 -3.02 -11.97
C ILE A 132 3.31 -4.40 -12.34
N TRP A 133 4.10 -5.45 -12.08
CA TRP A 133 3.69 -6.83 -12.34
C TRP A 133 2.42 -7.20 -11.57
N MET A 134 2.34 -6.88 -10.27
CA MET A 134 1.18 -7.18 -9.43
C MET A 134 -0.10 -6.48 -9.94
N ASN A 135 0.02 -5.23 -10.40
CA ASN A 135 -1.11 -4.46 -10.91
C ASN A 135 -1.55 -4.89 -12.33
N ASN A 136 -0.70 -5.63 -13.04
CA ASN A 136 -1.03 -6.26 -14.33
C ASN A 136 -1.32 -7.78 -14.20
N TYR A 137 -1.21 -8.34 -13.00
CA TYR A 137 -1.49 -9.76 -12.78
C TYR A 137 -3.00 -10.02 -12.74
N PRO A 138 -3.53 -10.97 -13.57
CA PRO A 138 -4.95 -11.31 -13.58
C PRO A 138 -5.42 -11.86 -12.23
N ARG A 139 -6.61 -11.43 -11.78
CA ARG A 139 -7.17 -11.84 -10.50
C ARG A 139 -8.56 -12.43 -10.67
N MET A 140 -8.79 -13.62 -10.12
CA MET A 140 -10.10 -14.28 -10.18
C MET A 140 -11.21 -13.42 -9.56
N VAL A 141 -10.91 -12.72 -8.45
CA VAL A 141 -11.85 -11.81 -7.79
C VAL A 141 -12.28 -10.63 -8.67
N LEU A 142 -11.53 -10.33 -9.72
CA LEU A 142 -11.84 -9.30 -10.73
C LEU A 142 -12.37 -9.91 -12.04
N GLY A 143 -12.84 -11.16 -11.99
CA GLY A 143 -13.32 -11.86 -13.19
C GLY A 143 -12.20 -12.12 -14.22
N GLY A 144 -10.97 -12.39 -13.76
CA GLY A 144 -9.81 -12.62 -14.62
C GLY A 144 -9.12 -11.34 -15.13
N ARG A 145 -9.65 -10.16 -14.82
CA ARG A 145 -9.00 -8.87 -15.15
C ARG A 145 -7.84 -8.56 -14.22
N CYS A 146 -6.92 -7.73 -14.66
CA CYS A 146 -5.91 -7.15 -13.78
C CYS A 146 -6.43 -5.87 -13.11
N ALA A 147 -5.74 -5.43 -12.06
CA ALA A 147 -6.10 -4.24 -11.28
C ALA A 147 -6.14 -2.97 -12.16
N ASN A 148 -5.15 -2.81 -13.05
CA ASN A 148 -5.09 -1.66 -13.96
C ASN A 148 -6.27 -1.63 -14.92
N THR A 149 -6.65 -2.76 -15.52
CA THR A 149 -7.80 -2.86 -16.43
C THR A 149 -9.10 -2.55 -15.70
N ALA A 150 -9.34 -3.16 -14.54
CA ALA A 150 -10.56 -2.94 -13.76
C ALA A 150 -10.72 -1.48 -13.32
N LEU A 151 -9.63 -0.83 -12.90
CA LEU A 151 -9.63 0.59 -12.54
C LEU A 151 -9.91 1.47 -13.77
N ALA A 152 -9.27 1.20 -14.91
CA ALA A 152 -9.43 1.97 -16.14
C ALA A 152 -10.88 1.89 -16.69
N GLU A 153 -11.49 0.71 -16.68
CA GLU A 153 -12.88 0.50 -17.09
C GLU A 153 -13.85 1.28 -16.18
N TRP A 154 -13.65 1.22 -14.87
CA TRP A 154 -14.46 1.98 -13.92
C TRP A 154 -14.31 3.50 -14.12
N MET A 155 -13.09 3.99 -14.32
CA MET A 155 -12.82 5.40 -14.58
C MET A 155 -13.52 5.89 -15.84
N ALA A 156 -13.50 5.07 -16.89
CA ALA A 156 -14.19 5.38 -18.15
C ALA A 156 -15.71 5.42 -17.96
N ALA A 157 -16.28 4.48 -17.21
CA ALA A 157 -17.73 4.41 -16.93
C ALA A 157 -18.23 5.58 -16.09
N GLU A 158 -17.44 6.01 -15.09
CA GLU A 158 -17.80 7.10 -14.19
C GLU A 158 -17.38 8.51 -14.69
N GLY A 159 -16.71 8.59 -15.83
CA GLY A 159 -16.18 9.86 -16.35
C GLY A 159 -15.13 10.50 -15.44
N VAL A 160 -14.42 9.69 -14.65
CA VAL A 160 -13.45 10.14 -13.66
C VAL A 160 -12.04 10.02 -14.23
N LEU A 161 -11.35 11.15 -14.37
CA LEU A 161 -9.92 11.17 -14.64
C LEU A 161 -9.16 11.13 -13.29
N LEU A 162 -8.72 9.95 -12.89
CA LEU A 162 -7.65 9.82 -11.89
C LEU A 162 -6.34 9.62 -12.66
N PRO A 163 -5.26 10.33 -12.32
CA PRO A 163 -3.97 9.97 -12.88
C PRO A 163 -3.69 8.51 -12.48
N LEU A 164 -3.38 7.66 -13.46
CA LEU A 164 -2.84 6.33 -13.18
C LEU A 164 -1.63 6.54 -12.28
N VAL A 165 -1.76 6.15 -11.03
CA VAL A 165 -0.75 6.42 -10.02
C VAL A 165 0.38 5.41 -10.25
N HIS A 166 1.21 5.67 -11.26
CA HIS A 166 2.53 5.06 -11.38
C HIS A 166 3.42 5.68 -10.29
N ILE A 167 3.15 5.25 -9.05
CA ILE A 167 3.95 5.66 -7.89
C ILE A 167 5.21 4.86 -7.84
#